data_6417bf99d8a73a07b04c3ce97b2b5343
#
_entry.id   6417bf99d8a73a07b04c3ce97b2b5343
#
_cell.length_a   1.000
_cell.length_b   1.000
_cell.length_c   1.000
_cell.angle_alpha   90.00
_cell.angle_beta   90.00
_cell.angle_gamma   90.00
#
_symmetry.space_group_name_H-M   'P 1'
#
loop_
_entity.id
_entity.type
_entity.pdbx_description
1 polymer ?
#
loop_
_entity_poly.entity_id
_entity_poly.type
_entity_poly.pdbx_seq_one_letter_code
_entity_poly.pdbx_strand_id
1 'polypeptide(L)'
;MLYNNYKDIKLSRLGFGTMRLPVIDGKINEDETIQMIDYAMENGINYFDTAYPYMSSKSEVVVGKALARHPRESFYLADKFPGHQIADSYYPEKIFEEQLSKCQVEYFDFYLLHNVCETCYDVYTDPKWHIIDYFVEQKRLGRIRNLGFSTHAQIDTLRKFLAEYADIMDMCQIQLNYLDWTLQDAKTKYEIVSEYNLPIWVMEPLRGGKLVNLKDSDKEKLASLRPNESTVSWAFRWLMGLPNVKVILSGMSNMEQMIDNVSIFAEDKPLTDAERDILMDIAEGMKTGVPCTGCHYCCDSCPMELDIPLLIQQYNDLHFSASFTPLMLIESMPEEKRPSACLGCGACASNCPQNIDIPNVMSMLAEELSQRPSWAAICKQRAEEAKKAE
;
A
#
# COMPACT_ATOMS: atom_id res chain seq x y z
N MET A 1 18.92 13.15 -8.40
CA MET A 1 17.97 12.54 -7.44
C MET A 1 17.71 13.51 -6.29
N LEU A 2 16.46 13.70 -5.92
CA LEU A 2 16.04 14.46 -4.74
C LEU A 2 16.10 13.59 -3.48
N TYR A 3 16.46 14.20 -2.34
CA TYR A 3 16.59 13.50 -1.06
C TYR A 3 15.79 14.21 0.03
N ASN A 4 15.33 13.45 1.00
CA ASN A 4 14.80 13.94 2.27
C ASN A 4 15.73 13.56 3.42
N ASN A 5 15.85 14.44 4.40
CA ASN A 5 16.49 14.10 5.67
C ASN A 5 15.53 13.25 6.52
N TYR A 6 16.07 12.20 7.11
CA TYR A 6 15.38 11.35 8.07
C TYR A 6 16.37 10.99 9.18
N LYS A 7 16.13 11.49 10.40
CA LYS A 7 17.13 11.42 11.49
C LYS A 7 18.49 11.94 11.00
N ASP A 8 19.51 11.14 11.08
CA ASP A 8 20.90 11.43 10.67
C ASP A 8 21.25 10.96 9.26
N ILE A 9 20.28 10.43 8.51
CA ILE A 9 20.49 9.88 7.16
C ILE A 9 19.74 10.66 6.08
N LYS A 10 20.19 10.51 4.83
CA LYS A 10 19.53 11.05 3.64
C LYS A 10 18.93 9.91 2.83
N LEU A 11 17.61 9.93 2.64
CA LEU A 11 16.89 8.98 1.84
C LEU A 11 16.51 9.59 0.49
N SER A 12 16.71 8.84 -0.59
CA SER A 12 16.16 9.23 -1.89
C SER A 12 14.64 9.34 -1.78
N ARG A 13 14.06 10.42 -2.35
CA ARG A 13 12.61 10.60 -2.34
C ARG A 13 11.88 9.52 -3.13
N LEU A 14 12.54 8.96 -4.16
CA LEU A 14 12.11 7.76 -4.88
C LEU A 14 12.71 6.53 -4.19
N GLY A 15 11.86 5.59 -3.80
CA GLY A 15 12.25 4.26 -3.36
C GLY A 15 11.88 3.20 -4.41
N PHE A 16 12.71 2.17 -4.56
CA PHE A 16 12.40 1.06 -5.45
C PHE A 16 11.61 -0.02 -4.70
N GLY A 17 10.29 -0.08 -4.96
CA GLY A 17 9.41 -1.14 -4.47
C GLY A 17 9.48 -2.39 -5.34
N THR A 18 9.77 -3.54 -4.75
CA THR A 18 10.08 -4.78 -5.49
C THR A 18 8.93 -5.78 -5.56
N MET A 19 7.71 -5.32 -5.35
CA MET A 19 6.51 -6.15 -5.50
C MET A 19 6.19 -6.49 -6.97
N ARG A 20 6.71 -5.70 -7.92
CA ARG A 20 6.41 -5.81 -9.37
C ARG A 20 7.68 -5.83 -10.21
N LEU A 21 8.60 -6.71 -9.86
CA LEU A 21 9.82 -6.92 -10.63
C LEU A 21 9.52 -7.39 -12.07
N PRO A 22 10.42 -7.17 -13.03
CA PRO A 22 10.30 -7.69 -14.40
C PRO A 22 10.03 -9.19 -14.42
N VAL A 23 9.16 -9.63 -15.33
CA VAL A 23 8.76 -11.04 -15.46
C VAL A 23 8.87 -11.49 -16.89
N ILE A 24 9.49 -12.66 -17.12
CA ILE A 24 9.51 -13.40 -18.40
C ILE A 24 9.00 -14.82 -18.10
N ASP A 25 8.05 -15.28 -18.89
CA ASP A 25 7.45 -16.63 -18.79
C ASP A 25 6.97 -16.97 -17.35
N GLY A 26 6.37 -15.99 -16.66
CA GLY A 26 5.85 -16.14 -15.31
C GLY A 26 6.90 -16.19 -14.19
N LYS A 27 8.18 -15.96 -14.51
CA LYS A 27 9.29 -15.90 -13.53
C LYS A 27 9.94 -14.53 -13.51
N ILE A 28 10.53 -14.17 -12.38
CA ILE A 28 11.29 -12.92 -12.27
C ILE A 28 12.44 -12.97 -13.28
N ASN A 29 12.54 -11.91 -14.11
CA ASN A 29 13.72 -11.67 -14.95
C ASN A 29 14.84 -11.12 -14.08
N GLU A 30 15.69 -12.03 -13.55
CA GLU A 30 16.77 -11.66 -12.64
C GLU A 30 17.78 -10.72 -13.29
N ASP A 31 18.14 -10.96 -14.55
CA ASP A 31 19.14 -10.15 -15.27
C ASP A 31 18.66 -8.70 -15.45
N GLU A 32 17.41 -8.48 -15.84
CA GLU A 32 16.84 -7.14 -15.95
C GLU A 32 16.67 -6.50 -14.58
N THR A 33 16.25 -7.27 -13.56
CA THR A 33 16.12 -6.77 -12.18
C THR A 33 17.47 -6.28 -11.65
N ILE A 34 18.55 -7.04 -11.88
CA ILE A 34 19.90 -6.64 -11.51
C ILE A 34 20.32 -5.36 -12.22
N GLN A 35 20.10 -5.27 -13.54
CA GLN A 35 20.39 -4.05 -14.30
C GLN A 35 19.60 -2.84 -13.78
N MET A 36 18.33 -3.02 -13.42
CA MET A 36 17.51 -1.96 -12.86
C MET A 36 18.01 -1.51 -11.49
N ILE A 37 18.43 -2.43 -10.63
CA ILE A 37 19.01 -2.09 -9.32
C ILE A 37 20.33 -1.36 -9.48
N ASP A 38 21.22 -1.84 -10.37
CA ASP A 38 22.48 -1.15 -10.67
C ASP A 38 22.22 0.27 -11.18
N TYR A 39 21.31 0.43 -12.16
CA TYR A 39 20.93 1.75 -12.68
C TYR A 39 20.32 2.64 -11.58
N ALA A 40 19.46 2.11 -10.73
CA ALA A 40 18.86 2.83 -9.61
C ALA A 40 19.95 3.39 -8.68
N MET A 41 20.90 2.56 -8.28
CA MET A 41 22.04 2.93 -7.41
C MET A 41 22.91 4.01 -8.06
N GLU A 42 23.28 3.83 -9.33
CA GLU A 42 24.09 4.80 -10.10
C GLU A 42 23.43 6.16 -10.22
N ASN A 43 22.08 6.19 -10.24
CA ASN A 43 21.30 7.42 -10.34
C ASN A 43 20.77 7.93 -8.99
N GLY A 44 21.30 7.39 -7.88
CA GLY A 44 21.11 7.92 -6.54
C GLY A 44 19.87 7.44 -5.79
N ILE A 45 19.15 6.42 -6.28
CA ILE A 45 18.18 5.71 -5.46
C ILE A 45 18.97 4.91 -4.41
N ASN A 46 18.66 5.13 -3.15
CA ASN A 46 19.31 4.43 -2.05
C ASN A 46 18.34 3.72 -1.11
N TYR A 47 17.05 3.66 -1.43
CA TYR A 47 16.02 2.98 -0.65
C TYR A 47 15.34 1.89 -1.47
N PHE A 48 15.42 0.65 -0.97
CA PHE A 48 14.85 -0.55 -1.59
C PHE A 48 13.86 -1.19 -0.63
N ASP A 49 12.68 -1.58 -1.14
CA ASP A 49 11.57 -2.09 -0.34
C ASP A 49 11.11 -3.44 -0.87
N THR A 50 11.26 -4.47 -0.06
CA THR A 50 10.77 -5.83 -0.32
C THR A 50 9.78 -6.28 0.76
N ALA A 51 9.28 -7.50 0.66
CA ALA A 51 8.48 -8.16 1.68
C ALA A 51 8.45 -9.68 1.47
N TYR A 52 8.27 -10.42 2.55
CA TYR A 52 8.20 -11.89 2.55
C TYR A 52 7.29 -12.48 1.45
N PRO A 53 6.02 -12.01 1.22
CA PRO A 53 5.14 -12.62 0.23
C PRO A 53 5.33 -12.12 -1.21
N TYR A 54 6.25 -11.16 -1.45
CA TYR A 54 6.38 -10.55 -2.77
C TYR A 54 6.90 -11.54 -3.81
N MET A 55 6.25 -11.56 -4.99
CA MET A 55 6.62 -12.43 -6.11
C MET A 55 6.70 -13.92 -5.71
N SER A 56 5.70 -14.40 -4.95
CA SER A 56 5.67 -15.77 -4.40
C SER A 56 6.92 -16.08 -3.55
N SER A 57 7.30 -15.16 -2.67
CA SER A 57 8.46 -15.20 -1.76
C SER A 57 9.84 -15.25 -2.44
N LYS A 58 9.92 -14.80 -3.71
CA LYS A 58 11.19 -14.76 -4.47
C LYS A 58 11.82 -13.37 -4.54
N SER A 59 11.06 -12.30 -4.25
CA SER A 59 11.57 -10.93 -4.33
C SER A 59 12.80 -10.74 -3.45
N GLU A 60 12.76 -11.21 -2.19
CA GLU A 60 13.86 -11.10 -1.23
C GLU A 60 15.17 -11.72 -1.77
N VAL A 61 15.08 -12.90 -2.38
CA VAL A 61 16.24 -13.61 -2.93
C VAL A 61 16.87 -12.84 -4.08
N VAL A 62 16.04 -12.37 -5.04
CA VAL A 62 16.57 -11.66 -6.21
C VAL A 62 17.12 -10.29 -5.84
N VAL A 63 16.43 -9.58 -4.94
CA VAL A 63 16.88 -8.27 -4.43
C VAL A 63 18.17 -8.43 -3.61
N GLY A 64 18.24 -9.43 -2.73
CA GLY A 64 19.44 -9.73 -1.95
C GLY A 64 20.65 -10.02 -2.84
N LYS A 65 20.48 -10.89 -3.85
CA LYS A 65 21.51 -11.19 -4.86
C LYS A 65 21.98 -9.96 -5.63
N ALA A 66 21.07 -9.07 -6.00
CA ALA A 66 21.42 -7.86 -6.72
C ALA A 66 22.14 -6.84 -5.83
N LEU A 67 21.63 -6.59 -4.63
CA LEU A 67 22.20 -5.63 -3.68
C LEU A 67 23.54 -6.09 -3.07
N ALA A 68 23.77 -7.41 -2.93
CA ALA A 68 25.06 -7.96 -2.47
C ALA A 68 26.24 -7.59 -3.37
N ARG A 69 26.01 -7.09 -4.56
CA ARG A 69 27.04 -6.60 -5.50
C ARG A 69 27.52 -5.18 -5.14
N HIS A 70 26.82 -4.49 -4.24
CA HIS A 70 27.09 -3.13 -3.82
C HIS A 70 27.54 -3.07 -2.35
N PRO A 71 28.32 -2.05 -1.96
CA PRO A 71 28.68 -1.89 -0.54
C PRO A 71 27.43 -1.77 0.32
N ARG A 72 27.35 -2.50 1.44
CA ARG A 72 26.15 -2.57 2.31
C ARG A 72 25.70 -1.18 2.83
N GLU A 73 26.64 -0.30 3.08
CA GLU A 73 26.42 1.06 3.55
C GLU A 73 25.93 2.03 2.46
N SER A 74 25.91 1.62 1.19
CA SER A 74 25.49 2.46 0.08
C SER A 74 23.97 2.46 -0.15
N PHE A 75 23.24 1.60 0.55
CA PHE A 75 21.79 1.48 0.41
C PHE A 75 21.09 1.22 1.73
N TYR A 76 19.80 1.52 1.77
CA TYR A 76 18.86 1.21 2.84
C TYR A 76 17.86 0.15 2.35
N LEU A 77 17.79 -0.96 3.07
CA LEU A 77 16.90 -2.06 2.74
C LEU A 77 15.76 -2.15 3.76
N ALA A 78 14.54 -2.18 3.24
CA ALA A 78 13.32 -2.43 4.01
C ALA A 78 12.76 -3.81 3.70
N ASP A 79 12.36 -4.53 4.75
CA ASP A 79 11.62 -5.78 4.65
C ASP A 79 10.45 -5.81 5.63
N LYS A 80 9.54 -6.81 5.52
CA LYS A 80 8.28 -6.78 6.26
C LYS A 80 7.89 -8.17 6.75
N PHE A 81 7.49 -8.24 8.03
CA PHE A 81 6.96 -9.44 8.65
C PHE A 81 5.53 -9.73 8.14
N PRO A 82 5.23 -10.94 7.65
CA PRO A 82 3.98 -11.26 6.95
C PRO A 82 2.79 -11.60 7.87
N GLY A 83 2.60 -10.95 9.01
CA GLY A 83 1.51 -11.24 9.95
C GLY A 83 0.09 -11.10 9.37
N HIS A 84 -0.06 -10.42 8.22
CA HIS A 84 -1.33 -10.34 7.50
C HIS A 84 -1.62 -11.59 6.64
N GLN A 85 -0.65 -12.48 6.46
CA GLN A 85 -0.88 -13.78 5.83
C GLN A 85 -1.52 -14.73 6.85
N ILE A 86 -2.63 -15.36 6.51
CA ILE A 86 -3.30 -16.32 7.39
C ILE A 86 -2.44 -17.58 7.46
N ALA A 87 -2.02 -17.94 8.67
CA ALA A 87 -1.20 -19.12 8.96
C ALA A 87 -1.61 -19.75 10.29
N ASP A 88 -1.32 -21.05 10.46
CA ASP A 88 -1.61 -21.77 11.70
C ASP A 88 -0.77 -21.29 12.88
N SER A 89 0.36 -20.66 12.58
CA SER A 89 1.31 -20.16 13.58
C SER A 89 2.21 -19.09 12.99
N TYR A 90 2.68 -18.20 13.87
CA TYR A 90 3.60 -17.12 13.53
C TYR A 90 4.86 -17.25 14.37
N TYR A 91 6.01 -17.40 13.71
CA TYR A 91 7.31 -17.53 14.34
C TYR A 91 8.21 -16.38 13.88
N PRO A 92 8.18 -15.21 14.56
CA PRO A 92 8.94 -14.04 14.13
C PRO A 92 10.43 -14.31 14.03
N GLU A 93 11.00 -15.12 14.92
CA GLU A 93 12.41 -15.48 14.93
C GLU A 93 12.81 -16.22 13.64
N LYS A 94 12.04 -17.25 13.29
CA LYS A 94 12.31 -18.07 12.11
C LYS A 94 12.21 -17.25 10.83
N ILE A 95 11.12 -16.48 10.70
CA ILE A 95 10.87 -15.65 9.50
C ILE A 95 11.95 -14.58 9.36
N PHE A 96 12.32 -13.92 10.45
CA PHE A 96 13.35 -12.87 10.43
C PHE A 96 14.71 -13.39 9.99
N GLU A 97 15.15 -14.55 10.52
CA GLU A 97 16.41 -15.18 10.12
C GLU A 97 16.39 -15.63 8.65
N GLU A 98 15.26 -16.17 8.19
CA GLU A 98 15.06 -16.54 6.78
C GLU A 98 15.15 -15.32 5.87
N GLN A 99 14.52 -14.20 6.23
CA GLN A 99 14.58 -12.95 5.47
C GLN A 99 15.98 -12.36 5.39
N LEU A 100 16.73 -12.34 6.50
CA LEU A 100 18.12 -11.91 6.50
C LEU A 100 18.98 -12.79 5.57
N SER A 101 18.76 -14.10 5.61
CA SER A 101 19.47 -15.05 4.73
C SER A 101 19.13 -14.83 3.26
N LYS A 102 17.84 -14.68 2.91
CA LYS A 102 17.37 -14.42 1.53
C LYS A 102 17.91 -13.10 0.99
N CYS A 103 17.86 -12.06 1.81
CA CYS A 103 18.36 -10.73 1.44
C CYS A 103 19.89 -10.62 1.51
N GLN A 104 20.60 -11.63 2.01
CA GLN A 104 22.07 -11.69 2.17
C GLN A 104 22.60 -10.50 2.99
N VAL A 105 21.91 -10.16 4.10
CA VAL A 105 22.27 -9.05 4.99
C VAL A 105 22.28 -9.50 6.46
N GLU A 106 23.03 -8.79 7.31
CA GLU A 106 23.09 -9.05 8.75
C GLU A 106 22.07 -8.22 9.54
N TYR A 107 21.52 -7.16 8.93
CA TYR A 107 20.53 -6.24 9.51
C TYR A 107 19.67 -5.61 8.42
N PHE A 108 18.46 -5.20 8.81
CA PHE A 108 17.62 -4.34 8.00
C PHE A 108 17.68 -2.87 8.48
N ASP A 109 17.74 -1.93 7.54
CA ASP A 109 17.66 -0.50 7.88
C ASP A 109 16.25 -0.12 8.30
N PHE A 110 15.25 -0.74 7.68
CA PHE A 110 13.84 -0.59 8.00
C PHE A 110 13.18 -1.97 8.04
N TYR A 111 12.39 -2.20 9.07
CA TYR A 111 11.62 -3.43 9.17
C TYR A 111 10.20 -3.12 9.60
N LEU A 112 9.20 -3.67 8.91
CA LEU A 112 7.83 -3.29 9.09
C LEU A 112 6.94 -4.47 9.52
N LEU A 113 5.98 -4.19 10.37
CA LEU A 113 4.79 -5.04 10.52
C LEU A 113 3.96 -4.87 9.23
N HIS A 114 3.82 -5.93 8.43
CA HIS A 114 3.23 -5.84 7.09
C HIS A 114 1.71 -5.79 7.14
N ASN A 115 1.14 -4.67 6.72
CA ASN A 115 -0.30 -4.46 6.59
C ASN A 115 -1.07 -4.72 7.90
N VAL A 116 -0.78 -3.96 8.94
CA VAL A 116 -1.60 -3.94 10.16
C VAL A 116 -3.00 -3.46 9.79
N CYS A 117 -3.99 -4.33 9.86
CA CYS A 117 -5.37 -4.05 9.48
C CYS A 117 -6.35 -4.93 10.28
N GLU A 118 -7.64 -4.81 10.01
CA GLU A 118 -8.71 -5.48 10.76
C GLU A 118 -8.53 -7.00 10.83
N THR A 119 -8.07 -7.62 9.74
CA THR A 119 -7.89 -9.09 9.66
C THR A 119 -6.72 -9.62 10.47
N CYS A 120 -5.77 -8.79 10.83
CA CYS A 120 -4.52 -9.23 11.44
C CYS A 120 -4.07 -8.39 12.65
N TYR A 121 -4.90 -7.46 13.11
CA TYR A 121 -4.60 -6.67 14.30
C TYR A 121 -4.26 -7.57 15.48
N ASP A 122 -5.12 -8.55 15.76
CA ASP A 122 -4.94 -9.49 16.87
C ASP A 122 -3.72 -10.39 16.69
N VAL A 123 -3.34 -10.72 15.45
CA VAL A 123 -2.10 -11.47 15.19
C VAL A 123 -0.88 -10.70 15.66
N TYR A 124 -0.81 -9.39 15.39
CA TYR A 124 0.31 -8.55 15.78
C TYR A 124 0.33 -8.25 17.27
N THR A 125 -0.83 -8.14 17.91
CA THR A 125 -0.97 -7.69 19.29
C THR A 125 -1.17 -8.80 20.31
N ASP A 126 -1.45 -10.06 19.88
CA ASP A 126 -1.58 -11.20 20.78
C ASP A 126 -0.21 -11.57 21.40
N PRO A 127 -0.08 -11.47 22.74
CA PRO A 127 1.16 -11.85 23.43
C PRO A 127 1.65 -13.26 23.14
N LYS A 128 0.77 -14.16 22.70
CA LYS A 128 1.09 -15.54 22.33
C LYS A 128 2.16 -15.62 21.24
N TRP A 129 2.15 -14.66 20.31
CA TRP A 129 3.06 -14.65 19.17
C TRP A 129 4.33 -13.82 19.41
N HIS A 130 4.33 -12.95 20.41
CA HIS A 130 5.47 -12.08 20.78
C HIS A 130 6.06 -11.26 19.61
N ILE A 131 5.26 -10.95 18.59
CA ILE A 131 5.75 -10.36 17.33
C ILE A 131 6.36 -8.99 17.58
N ILE A 132 5.61 -8.08 18.22
CA ILE A 132 6.07 -6.71 18.48
C ILE A 132 7.26 -6.72 19.42
N ASP A 133 7.18 -7.46 20.52
CA ASP A 133 8.26 -7.57 21.52
C ASP A 133 9.55 -8.09 20.88
N TYR A 134 9.44 -9.11 20.03
CA TYR A 134 10.58 -9.66 19.31
C TYR A 134 11.27 -8.60 18.43
N PHE A 135 10.51 -7.84 17.62
CA PHE A 135 11.11 -6.84 16.73
C PHE A 135 11.62 -5.60 17.46
N VAL A 136 11.02 -5.22 18.60
CA VAL A 136 11.58 -4.21 19.49
C VAL A 136 12.93 -4.66 20.04
N GLU A 137 13.07 -5.94 20.43
CA GLU A 137 14.34 -6.49 20.85
C GLU A 137 15.37 -6.56 19.71
N GLN A 138 14.97 -6.95 18.48
CA GLN A 138 15.89 -6.92 17.32
C GLN A 138 16.37 -5.49 17.00
N LYS A 139 15.51 -4.48 17.21
CA LYS A 139 15.90 -3.07 17.11
C LYS A 139 16.92 -2.70 18.19
N ARG A 140 16.70 -3.11 19.44
CA ARG A 140 17.65 -2.89 20.54
C ARG A 140 19.02 -3.54 20.28
N LEU A 141 19.03 -4.71 19.64
CA LEU A 141 20.24 -5.44 19.24
C LEU A 141 20.94 -4.85 17.99
N GLY A 142 20.33 -3.87 17.33
CA GLY A 142 20.87 -3.24 16.12
C GLY A 142 20.68 -4.04 14.83
N ARG A 143 19.92 -5.15 14.89
CA ARG A 143 19.58 -5.95 13.70
C ARG A 143 18.42 -5.35 12.89
N ILE A 144 17.64 -4.45 13.49
CA ILE A 144 16.71 -3.54 12.87
C ILE A 144 17.11 -2.12 13.28
N ARG A 145 17.34 -1.23 12.33
CA ARG A 145 17.67 0.17 12.64
C ARG A 145 16.44 1.03 12.87
N ASN A 146 15.39 0.79 12.10
CA ASN A 146 14.11 1.51 12.21
C ASN A 146 12.98 0.50 12.11
N LEU A 147 12.13 0.44 13.16
CA LEU A 147 10.95 -0.40 13.19
C LEU A 147 9.72 0.42 12.81
N GLY A 148 8.91 -0.09 11.90
CA GLY A 148 7.70 0.58 11.46
C GLY A 148 6.56 -0.38 11.17
N PHE A 149 5.53 0.12 10.55
CA PHE A 149 4.42 -0.70 10.06
C PHE A 149 3.87 -0.16 8.74
N SER A 150 3.29 -1.04 7.94
CA SER A 150 2.45 -0.66 6.81
C SER A 150 0.99 -0.96 7.13
N THR A 151 0.07 -0.21 6.52
CA THR A 151 -1.36 -0.39 6.82
C THR A 151 -2.26 -0.03 5.65
N HIS A 152 -3.33 -0.81 5.51
CA HIS A 152 -4.54 -0.47 4.73
C HIS A 152 -5.77 -0.35 5.64
N ALA A 153 -5.56 -0.31 6.97
CA ALA A 153 -6.62 -0.27 7.96
C ALA A 153 -7.60 0.90 7.77
N GLN A 154 -8.81 0.72 8.26
CA GLN A 154 -9.76 1.80 8.48
C GLN A 154 -9.27 2.72 9.62
N ILE A 155 -9.86 3.89 9.73
CA ILE A 155 -9.42 4.95 10.65
C ILE A 155 -9.38 4.47 12.10
N ASP A 156 -10.41 3.75 12.55
CA ASP A 156 -10.51 3.30 13.95
C ASP A 156 -9.40 2.30 14.31
N THR A 157 -9.11 1.35 13.43
CA THR A 157 -8.01 0.39 13.63
C THR A 157 -6.66 1.08 13.60
N LEU A 158 -6.46 2.05 12.69
CA LEU A 158 -5.24 2.84 12.64
C LEU A 158 -5.04 3.65 13.93
N ARG A 159 -6.09 4.35 14.42
CA ARG A 159 -6.04 5.11 15.67
C ARG A 159 -5.76 4.20 16.87
N LYS A 160 -6.43 3.04 16.93
CA LYS A 160 -6.21 2.06 18.00
C LYS A 160 -4.75 1.60 18.02
N PHE A 161 -4.19 1.23 16.88
CA PHE A 161 -2.80 0.79 16.79
C PHE A 161 -1.81 1.88 17.17
N LEU A 162 -2.01 3.10 16.69
CA LEU A 162 -1.13 4.23 17.00
C LEU A 162 -1.21 4.64 18.47
N ALA A 163 -2.40 4.60 19.10
CA ALA A 163 -2.54 4.91 20.51
C ALA A 163 -1.74 3.96 21.43
N GLU A 164 -1.52 2.72 21.02
CA GLU A 164 -0.82 1.71 21.81
C GLU A 164 0.68 1.60 21.44
N TYR A 165 1.04 1.83 20.17
CA TYR A 165 2.37 1.44 19.65
C TYR A 165 3.15 2.57 18.96
N ALA A 166 2.60 3.78 18.83
CA ALA A 166 3.29 4.86 18.09
C ALA A 166 4.68 5.18 18.68
N ASP A 167 4.85 5.12 20.00
CA ASP A 167 6.10 5.47 20.69
C ASP A 167 7.27 4.53 20.35
N ILE A 168 6.98 3.31 19.90
CA ILE A 168 8.01 2.34 19.52
C ILE A 168 8.23 2.27 18.01
N MET A 169 7.35 2.89 17.22
CA MET A 169 7.45 2.93 15.76
C MET A 169 8.26 4.15 15.29
N ASP A 170 9.06 3.97 14.27
CA ASP A 170 9.90 5.01 13.68
C ASP A 170 9.28 5.61 12.41
N MET A 171 8.34 4.88 11.77
CA MET A 171 7.71 5.30 10.53
C MET A 171 6.43 4.51 10.25
N CYS A 172 5.59 5.07 9.37
CA CYS A 172 4.38 4.42 8.87
C CYS A 172 4.36 4.43 7.34
N GLN A 173 4.01 3.29 6.72
CA GLN A 173 3.82 3.17 5.28
C GLN A 173 2.33 3.06 4.97
N ILE A 174 1.79 4.02 4.21
CA ILE A 174 0.36 4.07 3.83
C ILE A 174 0.18 4.17 2.32
N GLN A 175 -0.97 3.68 1.85
CA GLN A 175 -1.43 3.95 0.50
C GLN A 175 -1.83 5.41 0.37
N LEU A 176 -1.18 6.13 -0.57
CA LEU A 176 -1.40 7.55 -0.74
C LEU A 176 -1.16 7.98 -2.19
N ASN A 177 -2.15 8.62 -2.77
CA ASN A 177 -2.11 9.27 -4.07
C ASN A 177 -3.24 10.30 -4.16
N TYR A 178 -3.25 11.13 -5.19
CA TYR A 178 -4.24 12.21 -5.30
C TYR A 178 -5.68 11.71 -5.48
N LEU A 179 -5.91 10.50 -6.02
CA LEU A 179 -7.25 9.91 -6.13
C LEU A 179 -7.73 9.38 -4.77
N ASP A 180 -6.88 8.61 -4.08
CA ASP A 180 -7.23 8.01 -2.78
C ASP A 180 -7.27 9.04 -1.66
N TRP A 181 -6.74 10.25 -1.88
CA TRP A 181 -6.81 11.37 -0.95
C TRP A 181 -8.23 11.61 -0.45
N THR A 182 -9.21 11.49 -1.35
CA THR A 182 -10.63 11.61 -1.04
C THR A 182 -11.41 10.31 -1.24
N LEU A 183 -11.00 9.43 -2.16
CA LEU A 183 -11.72 8.18 -2.45
C LEU A 183 -11.64 7.18 -1.29
N GLN A 184 -10.45 7.01 -0.67
CA GLN A 184 -10.23 6.11 0.46
C GLN A 184 -9.96 6.86 1.78
N ASP A 185 -10.30 8.14 1.82
CA ASP A 185 -10.02 9.01 2.96
C ASP A 185 -8.55 8.96 3.42
N ALA A 186 -7.64 8.84 2.44
CA ALA A 186 -6.21 8.80 2.71
C ALA A 186 -5.70 10.11 3.33
N LYS A 187 -6.43 11.23 3.12
CA LYS A 187 -6.18 12.51 3.79
C LYS A 187 -6.23 12.35 5.31
N THR A 188 -7.32 11.80 5.83
CA THR A 188 -7.49 11.60 7.27
C THR A 188 -6.44 10.65 7.83
N LYS A 189 -6.09 9.58 7.10
CA LYS A 189 -5.00 8.67 7.52
C LYS A 189 -3.65 9.39 7.58
N TYR A 190 -3.34 10.22 6.58
CA TYR A 190 -2.14 11.06 6.56
C TYR A 190 -2.08 12.02 7.75
N GLU A 191 -3.21 12.69 8.05
CA GLU A 191 -3.33 13.62 9.18
C GLU A 191 -3.13 12.89 10.52
N ILE A 192 -3.79 11.75 10.73
CA ILE A 192 -3.65 10.93 11.94
C ILE A 192 -2.20 10.50 12.16
N VAL A 193 -1.55 9.92 11.15
CA VAL A 193 -0.14 9.50 11.28
C VAL A 193 0.76 10.70 11.60
N SER A 194 0.46 11.86 11.01
CA SER A 194 1.20 13.10 11.27
C SER A 194 0.99 13.65 12.67
N GLU A 195 -0.20 13.51 13.28
CA GLU A 195 -0.50 13.86 14.69
C GLU A 195 0.43 13.13 15.66
N TYR A 196 0.81 11.88 15.35
CA TYR A 196 1.77 11.09 16.13
C TYR A 196 3.24 11.37 15.76
N ASN A 197 3.51 12.37 14.93
CA ASN A 197 4.84 12.73 14.44
C ASN A 197 5.59 11.58 13.74
N LEU A 198 4.88 10.58 13.21
CA LEU A 198 5.48 9.51 12.44
C LEU A 198 5.66 9.96 10.99
N PRO A 199 6.86 9.88 10.43
CA PRO A 199 7.10 10.13 9.02
C PRO A 199 6.45 9.06 8.15
N ILE A 200 6.05 9.46 6.94
CA ILE A 200 5.23 8.66 6.04
C ILE A 200 6.06 8.18 4.84
N TRP A 201 6.00 6.87 4.60
CA TRP A 201 6.36 6.23 3.34
C TRP A 201 5.10 5.97 2.52
N VAL A 202 5.17 6.26 1.24
CA VAL A 202 4.02 6.13 0.34
C VAL A 202 4.11 4.83 -0.42
N MET A 203 3.07 3.99 -0.32
CA MET A 203 2.84 2.87 -1.23
C MET A 203 1.69 3.20 -2.19
N GLU A 204 1.66 2.53 -3.34
CA GLU A 204 0.67 2.73 -4.41
C GLU A 204 0.54 4.18 -4.93
N PRO A 205 1.64 4.88 -5.18
CA PRO A 205 1.60 6.29 -5.62
C PRO A 205 0.86 6.48 -6.95
N LEU A 206 0.83 5.44 -7.79
CA LEU A 206 0.16 5.41 -9.09
C LEU A 206 -1.06 4.48 -9.13
N ARG A 207 -1.48 4.00 -7.97
CA ARG A 207 -2.63 3.09 -7.80
C ARG A 207 -2.61 1.93 -8.80
N GLY A 208 -1.52 1.16 -8.80
CA GLY A 208 -1.34 0.03 -9.70
C GLY A 208 -1.25 0.39 -11.18
N GLY A 209 -0.91 1.64 -11.52
CA GLY A 209 -0.85 2.17 -12.88
C GLY A 209 -2.14 2.86 -13.34
N LYS A 210 -3.21 2.88 -12.53
CA LYS A 210 -4.47 3.53 -12.90
C LYS A 210 -4.31 5.04 -13.14
N LEU A 211 -3.46 5.70 -12.37
CA LEU A 211 -3.20 7.14 -12.50
C LEU A 211 -2.29 7.50 -13.68
N VAL A 212 -1.77 6.51 -14.38
CA VAL A 212 -1.04 6.71 -15.65
C VAL A 212 -2.00 6.80 -16.83
N ASN A 213 -3.09 6.01 -16.79
CA ASN A 213 -4.06 5.85 -17.87
C ASN A 213 -5.28 6.75 -17.68
N LEU A 214 -5.07 8.07 -17.68
CA LEU A 214 -6.13 9.06 -17.63
C LEU A 214 -6.91 9.13 -18.96
N LYS A 215 -8.11 9.70 -18.95
CA LYS A 215 -8.86 10.05 -20.17
C LYS A 215 -8.06 11.03 -21.01
N ASP A 216 -8.23 11.00 -22.31
CA ASP A 216 -7.47 11.86 -23.23
C ASP A 216 -7.71 13.35 -22.95
N SER A 217 -8.95 13.75 -22.63
CA SER A 217 -9.27 15.11 -22.20
C SER A 217 -8.51 15.57 -20.95
N ASP A 218 -8.28 14.68 -19.99
CA ASP A 218 -7.53 14.99 -18.78
C ASP A 218 -6.02 15.06 -19.08
N LYS A 219 -5.51 14.18 -19.94
CA LYS A 219 -4.11 14.24 -20.42
C LYS A 219 -3.85 15.55 -21.16
N GLU A 220 -4.75 15.96 -22.07
CA GLU A 220 -4.65 17.22 -22.81
C GLU A 220 -4.66 18.42 -21.87
N LYS A 221 -5.54 18.41 -20.85
CA LYS A 221 -5.61 19.46 -19.82
C LYS A 221 -4.26 19.59 -19.07
N LEU A 222 -3.68 18.46 -18.63
CA LEU A 222 -2.38 18.45 -17.96
C LEU A 222 -1.24 18.88 -18.88
N ALA A 223 -1.21 18.38 -20.11
CA ALA A 223 -0.20 18.73 -21.11
C ALA A 223 -0.25 20.21 -21.52
N SER A 224 -1.42 20.86 -21.49
CA SER A 224 -1.53 22.29 -21.74
C SER A 224 -0.84 23.16 -20.69
N LEU A 225 -0.76 22.66 -19.45
CA LEU A 225 -0.11 23.36 -18.33
C LEU A 225 1.39 23.04 -18.25
N ARG A 226 1.76 21.80 -18.47
CA ARG A 226 3.16 21.32 -18.46
C ARG A 226 3.41 20.39 -19.65
N PRO A 227 3.72 20.93 -20.84
CA PRO A 227 3.78 20.16 -22.09
C PRO A 227 4.78 19.00 -22.10
N ASN A 228 5.83 19.07 -21.27
CA ASN A 228 6.90 18.07 -21.21
C ASN A 228 6.80 17.13 -20.00
N GLU A 229 5.68 17.18 -19.28
CA GLU A 229 5.48 16.36 -18.08
C GLU A 229 4.51 15.20 -18.39
N SER A 230 4.92 13.99 -18.00
CA SER A 230 4.05 12.80 -18.10
C SER A 230 2.95 12.81 -17.02
N THR A 231 1.88 12.05 -17.21
CA THR A 231 0.85 11.86 -16.17
C THR A 231 1.44 11.27 -14.88
N VAL A 232 2.49 10.47 -15.00
CA VAL A 232 3.26 9.91 -13.88
C VAL A 232 3.91 11.01 -13.06
N SER A 233 4.52 11.99 -13.72
CA SER A 233 5.18 13.10 -13.02
C SER A 233 4.21 13.95 -12.20
N TRP A 234 2.98 14.17 -12.67
CA TRP A 234 1.95 14.88 -11.93
C TRP A 234 1.60 14.18 -10.60
N ALA A 235 1.44 12.85 -10.63
CA ALA A 235 1.15 12.07 -9.42
C ALA A 235 2.31 12.13 -8.41
N PHE A 236 3.53 11.97 -8.87
CA PHE A 236 4.69 12.06 -7.98
C PHE A 236 4.90 13.46 -7.42
N ARG A 237 4.77 14.53 -8.24
CA ARG A 237 4.91 15.91 -7.80
C ARG A 237 3.85 16.31 -6.77
N TRP A 238 2.63 15.78 -6.90
CA TRP A 238 1.58 15.95 -5.90
C TRP A 238 2.02 15.38 -4.55
N LEU A 239 2.53 14.14 -4.52
CA LEU A 239 3.05 13.49 -3.31
C LEU A 239 4.28 14.20 -2.74
N MET A 240 5.20 14.67 -3.59
CA MET A 240 6.38 15.43 -3.17
C MET A 240 6.03 16.73 -2.44
N GLY A 241 4.83 17.25 -2.67
CA GLY A 241 4.33 18.44 -2.00
C GLY A 241 3.75 18.20 -0.60
N LEU A 242 3.69 16.94 -0.12
CA LEU A 242 3.21 16.61 1.22
C LEU A 242 4.39 16.60 2.21
N PRO A 243 4.41 17.50 3.23
CA PRO A 243 5.62 17.72 4.06
C PRO A 243 6.09 16.49 4.83
N ASN A 244 5.14 15.64 5.28
CA ASN A 244 5.45 14.46 6.09
C ASN A 244 5.84 13.22 5.27
N VAL A 245 5.75 13.28 3.94
CA VAL A 245 6.19 12.20 3.04
C VAL A 245 7.71 12.20 2.91
N LYS A 246 8.35 11.07 3.25
CA LYS A 246 9.81 10.92 3.19
C LYS A 246 10.27 10.13 1.98
N VAL A 247 9.60 9.03 1.66
CA VAL A 247 9.92 8.15 0.53
C VAL A 247 8.62 7.81 -0.22
N ILE A 248 8.68 7.82 -1.53
CA ILE A 248 7.60 7.42 -2.43
C ILE A 248 8.05 6.14 -3.13
N LEU A 249 7.41 5.02 -2.80
CA LEU A 249 7.75 3.72 -3.35
C LEU A 249 7.11 3.52 -4.71
N SER A 250 7.91 3.32 -5.73
CA SER A 250 7.43 2.95 -7.05
C SER A 250 7.84 1.52 -7.40
N GLY A 251 6.86 0.72 -7.84
CA GLY A 251 7.08 -0.59 -8.42
C GLY A 251 7.31 -0.44 -9.93
N MET A 252 8.56 -0.42 -10.33
CA MET A 252 8.97 -0.33 -11.74
C MET A 252 9.20 -1.74 -12.28
N SER A 253 8.49 -2.09 -13.36
CA SER A 253 8.46 -3.45 -13.91
C SER A 253 9.33 -3.61 -15.15
N ASN A 254 10.01 -2.56 -15.59
CA ASN A 254 10.97 -2.56 -16.70
C ASN A 254 11.90 -1.33 -16.60
N MET A 255 12.97 -1.36 -17.39
CA MET A 255 13.98 -0.30 -17.40
C MET A 255 13.42 1.05 -17.87
N GLU A 256 12.45 1.09 -18.78
CA GLU A 256 11.83 2.34 -19.26
C GLU A 256 11.14 3.10 -18.12
N GLN A 257 10.35 2.40 -17.30
CA GLN A 257 9.72 2.99 -16.11
C GLN A 257 10.75 3.46 -15.09
N MET A 258 11.85 2.73 -14.92
CA MET A 258 12.94 3.12 -14.02
C MET A 258 13.58 4.44 -14.49
N ILE A 259 13.90 4.55 -15.77
CA ILE A 259 14.52 5.75 -16.36
C ILE A 259 13.57 6.95 -16.23
N ASP A 260 12.29 6.79 -16.56
CA ASP A 260 11.28 7.85 -16.46
C ASP A 260 11.15 8.35 -15.02
N ASN A 261 10.97 7.42 -14.07
CA ASN A 261 10.82 7.79 -12.67
C ASN A 261 12.07 8.48 -12.10
N VAL A 262 13.26 7.98 -12.41
CA VAL A 262 14.53 8.62 -12.01
C VAL A 262 14.60 10.06 -12.54
N SER A 263 14.19 10.28 -13.78
CA SER A 263 14.19 11.62 -14.40
C SER A 263 13.26 12.60 -13.67
N ILE A 264 12.07 12.13 -13.27
CA ILE A 264 11.10 12.94 -12.52
C ILE A 264 11.67 13.39 -11.16
N PHE A 265 12.33 12.47 -10.45
CA PHE A 265 12.92 12.75 -9.14
C PHE A 265 14.31 13.42 -9.20
N ALA A 266 14.84 13.68 -10.38
CA ALA A 266 16.07 14.46 -10.55
C ALA A 266 15.84 15.97 -10.36
N GLU A 267 14.59 16.46 -10.54
CA GLU A 267 14.26 17.88 -10.58
C GLU A 267 13.19 18.25 -9.54
N ASP A 268 13.47 19.29 -8.77
CA ASP A 268 12.48 19.89 -7.85
C ASP A 268 11.55 20.84 -8.62
N LYS A 269 10.39 20.33 -9.01
CA LYS A 269 9.35 21.07 -9.75
C LYS A 269 8.01 20.92 -9.04
N PRO A 270 7.79 21.57 -7.90
CA PRO A 270 6.54 21.44 -7.15
C PRO A 270 5.34 21.91 -7.98
N LEU A 271 4.17 21.33 -7.72
CA LEU A 271 2.92 21.82 -8.27
C LEU A 271 2.52 23.11 -7.56
N THR A 272 2.01 24.07 -8.32
CA THR A 272 1.32 25.24 -7.77
C THR A 272 -0.03 24.83 -7.18
N ASP A 273 -0.64 25.69 -6.36
CA ASP A 273 -1.97 25.40 -5.79
C ASP A 273 -3.03 25.22 -6.89
N ALA A 274 -3.01 26.06 -7.94
CA ALA A 274 -3.91 25.93 -9.08
C ALA A 274 -3.74 24.59 -9.84
N GLU A 275 -2.51 24.10 -9.97
CA GLU A 275 -2.23 22.80 -10.59
C GLU A 275 -2.71 21.63 -9.70
N ARG A 276 -2.60 21.78 -8.36
CA ARG A 276 -3.14 20.82 -7.41
C ARG A 276 -4.67 20.76 -7.50
N ASP A 277 -5.33 21.92 -7.54
CA ASP A 277 -6.79 22.00 -7.68
C ASP A 277 -7.28 21.29 -8.96
N ILE A 278 -6.60 21.54 -10.08
CA ILE A 278 -6.90 20.87 -11.35
C ILE A 278 -6.74 19.34 -11.24
N LEU A 279 -5.68 18.89 -10.57
CA LEU A 279 -5.46 17.45 -10.37
C LEU A 279 -6.53 16.84 -9.46
N MET A 280 -6.98 17.57 -8.45
CA MET A 280 -8.08 17.14 -7.58
C MET A 280 -9.43 17.11 -8.33
N ASP A 281 -9.69 18.05 -9.25
CA ASP A 281 -10.86 18.00 -10.13
C ASP A 281 -10.86 16.77 -11.05
N ILE A 282 -9.68 16.43 -11.59
CA ILE A 282 -9.49 15.19 -12.37
C ILE A 282 -9.76 13.96 -11.48
N ALA A 283 -9.23 13.93 -10.27
CA ALA A 283 -9.47 12.86 -9.32
C ALA A 283 -10.98 12.69 -9.02
N GLU A 284 -11.69 13.80 -8.83
CA GLU A 284 -13.15 13.76 -8.61
C GLU A 284 -13.90 13.19 -9.82
N GLY A 285 -13.50 13.57 -11.02
CA GLY A 285 -14.03 13.02 -12.27
C GLY A 285 -13.70 11.54 -12.53
N MET A 286 -12.68 11.01 -11.85
CA MET A 286 -12.29 9.58 -11.90
C MET A 286 -13.14 8.70 -10.98
N LYS A 287 -13.81 9.26 -9.99
CA LYS A 287 -14.68 8.54 -9.07
C LYS A 287 -15.95 8.08 -9.81
N THR A 288 -15.79 7.08 -10.69
CA THR A 288 -16.89 6.40 -11.35
C THR A 288 -17.34 5.25 -10.44
N GLY A 289 -18.63 5.11 -10.21
CA GLY A 289 -19.16 4.06 -9.35
C GLY A 289 -20.46 4.51 -8.70
N VAL A 290 -20.81 3.86 -7.62
CA VAL A 290 -21.98 4.24 -6.82
C VAL A 290 -21.69 5.55 -6.07
N PRO A 291 -22.46 6.63 -6.27
CA PRO A 291 -22.13 7.97 -5.76
C PRO A 291 -22.52 8.13 -4.27
N CYS A 292 -22.00 7.27 -3.41
CA CYS A 292 -22.24 7.34 -1.98
C CYS A 292 -21.41 8.48 -1.36
N THR A 293 -22.08 9.34 -0.56
CA THR A 293 -21.44 10.47 0.14
C THR A 293 -21.02 10.15 1.59
N GLY A 294 -21.25 8.92 2.06
CA GLY A 294 -20.89 8.53 3.43
C GLY A 294 -21.74 9.19 4.52
N CYS A 295 -22.98 9.62 4.22
CA CYS A 295 -23.84 10.34 5.18
C CYS A 295 -24.48 9.44 6.27
N HIS A 296 -24.42 8.13 6.14
CA HIS A 296 -24.93 7.09 7.05
C HIS A 296 -26.45 7.05 7.30
N TYR A 297 -27.28 7.91 6.66
CA TYR A 297 -28.75 7.89 6.85
C TYR A 297 -29.41 6.54 6.52
N CYS A 298 -28.76 5.72 5.68
CA CYS A 298 -29.22 4.39 5.33
C CYS A 298 -28.95 3.34 6.42
N CYS A 299 -27.98 3.57 7.30
CA CYS A 299 -27.59 2.61 8.34
C CYS A 299 -28.65 2.48 9.43
N ASP A 300 -29.25 3.61 9.88
CA ASP A 300 -30.26 3.65 10.93
C ASP A 300 -31.53 2.85 10.57
N SER A 301 -31.81 2.69 9.28
CA SER A 301 -32.97 1.96 8.79
C SER A 301 -32.68 0.51 8.39
N CYS A 302 -31.41 0.07 8.49
CA CYS A 302 -31.02 -1.27 8.10
C CYS A 302 -31.32 -2.29 9.21
N PRO A 303 -32.24 -3.27 9.02
CA PRO A 303 -32.53 -4.26 10.06
C PRO A 303 -31.36 -5.20 10.36
N MET A 304 -30.38 -5.31 9.45
CA MET A 304 -29.15 -6.06 9.63
C MET A 304 -28.00 -5.20 10.18
N GLU A 305 -28.25 -3.90 10.39
CA GLU A 305 -27.25 -2.93 10.86
C GLU A 305 -25.96 -2.98 10.03
N LEU A 306 -26.08 -3.05 8.71
CA LEU A 306 -24.93 -3.04 7.81
C LEU A 306 -24.31 -1.65 7.76
N ASP A 307 -22.98 -1.59 7.75
CA ASP A 307 -22.27 -0.37 7.38
C ASP A 307 -22.32 -0.18 5.85
N ILE A 308 -23.47 0.30 5.39
CA ILE A 308 -23.76 0.44 3.96
C ILE A 308 -22.76 1.35 3.25
N PRO A 309 -22.39 2.53 3.77
CA PRO A 309 -21.38 3.38 3.15
C PRO A 309 -20.03 2.68 2.97
N LEU A 310 -19.57 1.98 3.99
CA LEU A 310 -18.32 1.22 3.93
C LEU A 310 -18.39 0.12 2.86
N LEU A 311 -19.48 -0.64 2.80
CA LEU A 311 -19.68 -1.69 1.80
C LEU A 311 -19.73 -1.12 0.37
N ILE A 312 -20.40 0.03 0.16
CA ILE A 312 -20.42 0.72 -1.15
C ILE A 312 -19.00 1.21 -1.51
N GLN A 313 -18.25 1.72 -0.55
CA GLN A 313 -16.86 2.10 -0.78
C GLN A 313 -16.03 0.89 -1.26
N GLN A 314 -16.17 -0.27 -0.61
CA GLN A 314 -15.47 -1.49 -1.04
C GLN A 314 -15.90 -1.96 -2.43
N TYR A 315 -17.21 -1.86 -2.75
CA TYR A 315 -17.71 -2.12 -4.10
C TYR A 315 -17.03 -1.23 -5.14
N ASN A 316 -16.98 0.06 -4.89
CA ASN A 316 -16.30 1.01 -5.77
C ASN A 316 -14.80 0.67 -5.90
N ASP A 317 -14.12 0.35 -4.81
CA ASP A 317 -12.70 0.00 -4.82
C ASP A 317 -12.38 -1.25 -5.62
N LEU A 318 -13.21 -2.29 -5.55
CA LEU A 318 -13.08 -3.50 -6.36
C LEU A 318 -13.11 -3.20 -7.87
N HIS A 319 -13.89 -2.19 -8.28
CA HIS A 319 -13.99 -1.76 -9.68
C HIS A 319 -12.87 -0.80 -10.10
N PHE A 320 -12.22 -0.16 -9.12
CA PHE A 320 -11.12 0.77 -9.39
C PHE A 320 -9.75 0.12 -9.51
N SER A 321 -9.51 -0.96 -8.79
CA SER A 321 -8.18 -1.60 -8.78
C SER A 321 -8.26 -3.11 -8.54
N ALA A 322 -7.27 -3.84 -9.02
CA ALA A 322 -7.07 -5.25 -8.71
C ALA A 322 -6.50 -5.47 -7.29
N SER A 323 -6.92 -4.66 -6.32
CA SER A 323 -6.48 -4.77 -4.93
C SER A 323 -7.21 -5.89 -4.19
N PHE A 324 -6.51 -6.59 -3.30
CA PHE A 324 -7.12 -7.55 -2.37
C PHE A 324 -7.66 -6.88 -1.10
N THR A 325 -7.38 -5.58 -0.89
CA THR A 325 -7.78 -4.86 0.31
C THR A 325 -9.28 -4.90 0.59
N PRO A 326 -10.16 -4.65 -0.41
CA PRO A 326 -11.61 -4.77 -0.19
C PRO A 326 -12.05 -6.17 0.23
N LEU A 327 -11.46 -7.21 -0.39
CA LEU A 327 -11.74 -8.61 -0.04
C LEU A 327 -11.35 -8.90 1.42
N MET A 328 -10.13 -8.52 1.81
CA MET A 328 -9.63 -8.70 3.17
C MET A 328 -10.52 -7.98 4.19
N LEU A 329 -10.91 -6.74 3.92
CA LEU A 329 -11.75 -5.96 4.82
C LEU A 329 -13.13 -6.62 5.00
N ILE A 330 -13.81 -6.99 3.92
CA ILE A 330 -15.13 -7.63 4.01
C ILE A 330 -15.06 -8.99 4.71
N GLU A 331 -14.01 -9.78 4.46
CA GLU A 331 -13.82 -11.07 5.14
C GLU A 331 -13.50 -10.92 6.63
N SER A 332 -12.96 -9.78 7.08
CA SER A 332 -12.75 -9.50 8.51
C SER A 332 -14.06 -9.21 9.26
N MET A 333 -15.12 -8.85 8.53
CA MET A 333 -16.42 -8.58 9.14
C MET A 333 -17.12 -9.89 9.56
N PRO A 334 -17.93 -9.87 10.65
CA PRO A 334 -18.86 -10.95 10.95
C PRO A 334 -19.76 -11.25 9.75
N GLU A 335 -20.12 -12.51 9.53
CA GLU A 335 -20.92 -12.92 8.36
C GLU A 335 -22.24 -12.14 8.25
N GLU A 336 -22.88 -11.88 9.39
CA GLU A 336 -24.12 -11.09 9.50
C GLU A 336 -23.95 -9.58 9.17
N LYS A 337 -22.73 -9.12 9.00
CA LYS A 337 -22.40 -7.72 8.61
C LYS A 337 -21.88 -7.60 7.18
N ARG A 338 -21.71 -8.72 6.48
CA ARG A 338 -21.26 -8.73 5.07
C ARG A 338 -22.40 -8.41 4.11
N PRO A 339 -22.11 -8.02 2.85
CA PRO A 339 -23.15 -7.66 1.88
C PRO A 339 -24.16 -8.79 1.62
N SER A 340 -23.76 -10.06 1.77
CA SER A 340 -24.64 -11.23 1.65
C SER A 340 -25.75 -11.31 2.71
N ALA A 341 -25.62 -10.59 3.82
CA ALA A 341 -26.65 -10.51 4.86
C ALA A 341 -27.77 -9.53 4.51
N CYS A 342 -27.67 -8.80 3.41
CA CYS A 342 -28.71 -7.86 2.98
C CYS A 342 -30.02 -8.58 2.65
N LEU A 343 -31.12 -8.18 3.30
CA LEU A 343 -32.45 -8.77 3.10
C LEU A 343 -33.18 -8.22 1.84
N GLY A 344 -32.60 -7.26 1.15
CA GLY A 344 -33.24 -6.63 -0.01
C GLY A 344 -34.51 -5.82 0.32
N CYS A 345 -34.73 -5.43 1.58
CA CYS A 345 -35.98 -4.81 2.04
C CYS A 345 -36.23 -3.38 1.54
N GLY A 346 -35.21 -2.67 1.03
CA GLY A 346 -35.33 -1.35 0.44
C GLY A 346 -35.42 -0.18 1.44
N ALA A 347 -35.48 -0.43 2.75
CA ALA A 347 -35.61 0.65 3.76
C ALA A 347 -34.46 1.68 3.68
N CYS A 348 -33.24 1.22 3.42
CA CYS A 348 -32.06 2.07 3.27
C CYS A 348 -32.13 2.96 2.00
N ALA A 349 -32.67 2.44 0.88
CA ALA A 349 -32.79 3.19 -0.36
C ALA A 349 -33.77 4.37 -0.22
N SER A 350 -34.85 4.20 0.54
CA SER A 350 -35.82 5.27 0.81
C SER A 350 -35.23 6.45 1.59
N ASN A 351 -34.16 6.21 2.36
CA ASN A 351 -33.49 7.23 3.17
C ASN A 351 -32.22 7.78 2.49
N CYS A 352 -31.88 7.28 1.29
CA CYS A 352 -30.67 7.70 0.60
C CYS A 352 -30.87 9.03 -0.15
N PRO A 353 -30.21 10.14 0.24
CA PRO A 353 -30.35 11.43 -0.44
C PRO A 353 -29.78 11.41 -1.88
N GLN A 354 -28.98 10.40 -2.22
CA GLN A 354 -28.42 10.20 -3.56
C GLN A 354 -29.25 9.26 -4.44
N ASN A 355 -30.41 8.79 -3.95
CA ASN A 355 -31.29 7.84 -4.65
C ASN A 355 -30.58 6.56 -5.13
N ILE A 356 -29.62 6.06 -4.36
CA ILE A 356 -28.88 4.83 -4.68
C ILE A 356 -29.80 3.62 -4.45
N ASP A 357 -29.87 2.72 -5.44
CA ASP A 357 -30.47 1.39 -5.27
C ASP A 357 -29.53 0.48 -4.44
N ILE A 358 -29.50 0.75 -3.13
CA ILE A 358 -28.59 0.09 -2.19
C ILE A 358 -28.78 -1.44 -2.18
N PRO A 359 -30.00 -2.01 -2.15
CA PRO A 359 -30.19 -3.44 -2.22
C PRO A 359 -29.53 -4.10 -3.44
N ASN A 360 -29.65 -3.47 -4.61
CA ASN A 360 -29.02 -3.95 -5.82
C ASN A 360 -27.49 -3.91 -5.73
N VAL A 361 -26.92 -2.82 -5.18
CA VAL A 361 -25.46 -2.71 -4.96
C VAL A 361 -24.97 -3.79 -4.01
N MET A 362 -25.68 -4.07 -2.91
CA MET A 362 -25.31 -5.14 -1.97
C MET A 362 -25.36 -6.52 -2.65
N SER A 363 -26.38 -6.77 -3.48
CA SER A 363 -26.49 -8.01 -4.26
C SER A 363 -25.32 -8.18 -5.23
N MET A 364 -24.99 -7.13 -6.00
CA MET A 364 -23.87 -7.14 -6.95
C MET A 364 -22.54 -7.40 -6.23
N LEU A 365 -22.30 -6.73 -5.10
CA LEU A 365 -21.10 -6.94 -4.30
C LEU A 365 -21.01 -8.37 -3.75
N ALA A 366 -22.10 -8.91 -3.21
CA ALA A 366 -22.15 -10.27 -2.70
C ALA A 366 -21.87 -11.31 -3.81
N GLU A 367 -22.47 -11.12 -4.99
CA GLU A 367 -22.23 -11.97 -6.15
C GLU A 367 -20.76 -11.92 -6.61
N GLU A 368 -20.19 -10.74 -6.74
CA GLU A 368 -18.80 -10.57 -7.15
C GLU A 368 -17.82 -11.22 -6.17
N LEU A 369 -18.06 -11.08 -4.86
CA LEU A 369 -17.24 -11.71 -3.83
C LEU A 369 -17.36 -13.24 -3.88
N SER A 370 -18.54 -13.79 -4.18
CA SER A 370 -18.76 -15.23 -4.29
C SER A 370 -17.97 -15.89 -5.44
N GLN A 371 -17.64 -15.12 -6.46
CA GLN A 371 -16.86 -15.57 -7.62
C GLN A 371 -15.34 -15.45 -7.41
N ARG A 372 -14.90 -14.86 -6.30
CA ARG A 372 -13.49 -14.69 -5.97
C ARG A 372 -13.02 -15.72 -4.93
N PRO A 373 -11.76 -16.18 -4.99
CA PRO A 373 -11.22 -16.99 -3.91
C PRO A 373 -11.13 -16.15 -2.63
N SER A 374 -11.38 -16.80 -1.47
CA SER A 374 -11.20 -16.14 -0.18
C SER A 374 -9.74 -15.73 0.06
N TRP A 375 -9.51 -14.74 0.93
CA TRP A 375 -8.14 -14.33 1.30
C TRP A 375 -7.34 -15.50 1.88
N ALA A 376 -7.98 -16.34 2.69
CA ALA A 376 -7.38 -17.58 3.21
C ALA A 376 -6.94 -18.53 2.10
N ALA A 377 -7.76 -18.72 1.06
CA ALA A 377 -7.42 -19.53 -0.09
C ALA A 377 -6.24 -18.94 -0.88
N ILE A 378 -6.21 -17.62 -1.06
CA ILE A 378 -5.10 -16.91 -1.71
C ILE A 378 -3.80 -17.08 -0.92
N CYS A 379 -3.84 -16.93 0.41
CA CYS A 379 -2.68 -17.13 1.26
C CYS A 379 -2.15 -18.56 1.18
N LYS A 380 -3.05 -19.55 1.20
CA LYS A 380 -2.69 -20.97 1.04
C LYS A 380 -2.03 -21.26 -0.30
N GLN A 381 -2.62 -20.76 -1.40
CA GLN A 381 -2.03 -20.90 -2.74
C GLN A 381 -0.63 -20.30 -2.81
N ARG A 382 -0.43 -19.09 -2.28
CA ARG A 382 0.90 -18.43 -2.24
C ARG A 382 1.92 -19.24 -1.46
N ALA A 383 1.52 -19.82 -0.33
CA ALA A 383 2.40 -20.67 0.47
C ALA A 383 2.77 -21.98 -0.25
N GLU A 384 1.82 -22.59 -1.00
CA GLU A 384 2.09 -23.78 -1.81
C GLU A 384 3.00 -23.48 -3.01
N GLU A 385 2.81 -22.33 -3.67
CA GLU A 385 3.67 -21.87 -4.76
C GLU A 385 5.08 -21.58 -4.27
N ALA A 386 5.24 -20.95 -3.11
CA ALA A 386 6.53 -20.71 -2.48
C ALA A 386 7.28 -22.03 -2.22
N LYS A 387 6.62 -23.04 -1.65
CA LYS A 387 7.21 -24.38 -1.40
C LYS A 387 7.61 -25.16 -2.65
N LYS A 388 6.94 -24.93 -3.79
CA LYS A 388 7.30 -25.57 -5.08
C LYS A 388 8.45 -24.89 -5.77
N ALA A 389 8.83 -23.73 -5.29
CA ALA A 389 9.88 -22.88 -5.86
C ALA A 389 11.23 -23.03 -5.14
N GLU A 390 11.19 -23.70 -3.95
CA GLU A 390 12.38 -24.24 -3.24
C GLU A 390 12.86 -25.52 -3.93
#